data_b8ca897146446e82860ee2be91b073b5
#
_entry.id   b8ca897146446e82860ee2be91b073b5
#
_cell.length_a   1.000
_cell.length_b   1.000
_cell.length_c   1.000
_cell.angle_alpha   90.00
_cell.angle_beta   90.00
_cell.angle_gamma   90.00
#
_symmetry.space_group_name_H-M   'P 1'
#
loop_
_entity.id
_entity.type
_entity.pdbx_description
1 polymer ?
#
loop_
_entity_poly.entity_id
_entity_poly.type
_entity_poly.pdbx_seq_one_letter_code
_entity_poly.pdbx_strand_id
1 'polypeptide(L)'
;VKAVVLVGGEGTRLRPLTETVPKPLLPLMNRPFLHRVLDHLGEHGVHEVVLSSSYLESTFRTFLLERHGDPTVTWITEAEPLGTGGAIVNALPHLDDTFLVLNGDILTDLDLSAMVAFHRDHGAAATISLARVDDARPYGLVATRDSRVLEFREKPAEPVPGDINAGTYVLDRESLAGWEPGRMISIEREIFPGLIESGAPVYGFLSDAYWMDLGTPEKYLQAHFDILEGKLLGLRYPSPYRDDTADVDLQAHLGRWVVLGEGVTVGPNAEVDDSVLHAGVTVGPGARVLGSVLGHDVVVGARATVTGSVLAEGARVDDDAEIADARVSAGRVAGRERLTERPL
;
A
#
# COMPACT_ATOMS: atom_id res chain seq x y z
N VAL A 1 -8.58 4.10 21.63
CA VAL A 1 -7.58 3.07 21.27
C VAL A 1 -6.47 3.69 20.46
N LYS A 2 -5.23 3.25 20.67
CA LYS A 2 -4.06 3.58 19.83
C LYS A 2 -3.92 2.57 18.71
N ALA A 3 -3.08 2.89 17.73
CA ALA A 3 -2.77 1.97 16.65
C ALA A 3 -1.27 1.81 16.44
N VAL A 4 -0.84 0.64 15.95
CA VAL A 4 0.48 0.45 15.34
C VAL A 4 0.31 0.17 13.85
N VAL A 5 1.07 0.86 13.01
CA VAL A 5 1.11 0.64 11.57
C VAL A 5 2.47 0.05 11.20
N LEU A 6 2.45 -1.11 10.59
CA LEU A 6 3.65 -1.85 10.18
C LEU A 6 4.12 -1.35 8.81
N VAL A 7 5.23 -0.61 8.78
CA VAL A 7 5.74 0.03 7.56
C VAL A 7 7.13 -0.48 7.15
N GLY A 8 7.61 -1.59 7.72
CA GLY A 8 8.98 -2.09 7.62
C GLY A 8 9.32 -2.91 6.38
N GLY A 9 8.41 -3.10 5.42
CA GLY A 9 8.66 -3.92 4.23
C GLY A 9 9.47 -3.21 3.14
N GLU A 10 10.44 -3.89 2.52
CA GLU A 10 11.25 -3.35 1.40
C GLU A 10 10.46 -3.09 0.10
N GLY A 11 9.26 -3.63 -0.05
CA GLY A 11 8.44 -3.44 -1.24
C GLY A 11 9.06 -3.98 -2.54
N THR A 12 9.85 -5.06 -2.49
CA THR A 12 10.65 -5.58 -3.62
C THR A 12 9.83 -5.86 -4.87
N ARG A 13 8.58 -6.30 -4.75
CA ARG A 13 7.68 -6.57 -5.89
C ARG A 13 7.23 -5.30 -6.63
N LEU A 14 7.31 -4.12 -5.97
CA LEU A 14 7.01 -2.82 -6.56
C LEU A 14 8.23 -2.15 -7.21
N ARG A 15 9.42 -2.78 -7.10
CA ARG A 15 10.58 -2.24 -7.80
C ARG A 15 10.31 -2.12 -9.30
N PRO A 16 10.77 -1.02 -9.92
CA PRO A 16 11.79 -0.10 -9.43
C PRO A 16 11.26 1.11 -8.62
N LEU A 17 9.95 1.31 -8.44
CA LEU A 17 9.39 2.47 -7.72
C LEU A 17 9.88 2.57 -6.27
N THR A 18 10.13 1.43 -5.63
CA THR A 18 10.57 1.34 -4.22
C THR A 18 12.08 1.28 -4.04
N GLU A 19 12.87 1.59 -5.08
CA GLU A 19 14.33 1.69 -4.95
C GLU A 19 14.75 2.92 -4.13
N THR A 20 14.01 4.03 -4.25
CA THR A 20 14.31 5.30 -3.59
C THR A 20 13.24 5.74 -2.60
N VAL A 21 12.01 5.24 -2.72
CA VAL A 21 10.86 5.63 -1.89
C VAL A 21 10.29 4.41 -1.17
N PRO A 22 10.11 4.44 0.17
CA PRO A 22 9.43 3.36 0.89
C PRO A 22 8.01 3.16 0.34
N LYS A 23 7.57 1.91 0.23
CA LYS A 23 6.23 1.56 -0.28
C LYS A 23 5.09 2.38 0.34
N PRO A 24 5.00 2.59 1.69
CA PRO A 24 3.94 3.40 2.28
C PRO A 24 3.98 4.89 1.91
N LEU A 25 5.09 5.37 1.37
CA LEU A 25 5.25 6.76 0.93
C LEU A 25 5.07 6.93 -0.58
N LEU A 26 4.85 5.87 -1.35
CA LEU A 26 4.48 6.01 -2.76
C LEU A 26 3.19 6.84 -2.89
N PRO A 27 3.14 7.76 -3.88
CA PRO A 27 1.95 8.60 -4.07
C PRO A 27 0.72 7.78 -4.47
N LEU A 28 -0.36 7.94 -3.73
CA LEU A 28 -1.69 7.48 -4.14
C LEU A 28 -2.57 8.72 -4.34
N MET A 29 -2.99 9.01 -5.57
CA MET A 29 -3.68 10.25 -5.95
C MET A 29 -2.90 11.50 -5.46
N ASN A 30 -1.60 11.57 -5.78
CA ASN A 30 -0.65 12.65 -5.47
C ASN A 30 -0.38 12.91 -3.98
N ARG A 31 -0.79 12.02 -3.08
CA ARG A 31 -0.45 12.11 -1.65
C ARG A 31 0.22 10.81 -1.23
N PRO A 32 1.28 10.84 -0.39
CA PRO A 32 1.85 9.62 0.16
C PRO A 32 0.76 8.69 0.70
N PHE A 33 0.80 7.40 0.34
CA PHE A 33 -0.21 6.43 0.74
C PHE A 33 -0.42 6.39 2.27
N LEU A 34 0.66 6.54 3.04
CA LEU A 34 0.60 6.57 4.49
C LEU A 34 -0.31 7.68 5.04
N HIS A 35 -0.45 8.82 4.34
CA HIS A 35 -1.45 9.84 4.74
C HIS A 35 -2.86 9.27 4.77
N ARG A 36 -3.22 8.44 3.78
CA ARG A 36 -4.55 7.81 3.72
C ARG A 36 -4.79 6.89 4.90
N VAL A 37 -3.78 6.10 5.25
CA VAL A 37 -3.86 5.20 6.41
C VAL A 37 -4.05 6.00 7.70
N LEU A 38 -3.30 7.09 7.86
CA LEU A 38 -3.40 7.95 9.05
C LEU A 38 -4.73 8.72 9.09
N ASP A 39 -5.17 9.27 7.96
CA ASP A 39 -6.45 9.98 7.86
C ASP A 39 -7.61 9.01 8.23
N HIS A 40 -7.60 7.78 7.69
CA HIS A 40 -8.59 6.75 7.99
C HIS A 40 -8.62 6.38 9.50
N LEU A 41 -7.46 6.25 10.11
CA LEU A 41 -7.36 6.04 11.57
C LEU A 41 -7.96 7.22 12.35
N GLY A 42 -7.67 8.46 11.95
CA GLY A 42 -8.21 9.68 12.57
C GLY A 42 -9.73 9.77 12.45
N GLU A 43 -10.31 9.43 11.29
CA GLU A 43 -11.76 9.37 11.06
C GLU A 43 -12.48 8.41 12.00
N HIS A 44 -11.78 7.38 12.48
CA HIS A 44 -12.28 6.40 13.46
C HIS A 44 -11.85 6.71 14.92
N GLY A 45 -11.40 7.94 15.20
CA GLY A 45 -11.08 8.39 16.56
C GLY A 45 -9.78 7.82 17.13
N VAL A 46 -8.86 7.41 16.29
CA VAL A 46 -7.49 7.04 16.69
C VAL A 46 -6.62 8.28 16.61
N HIS A 47 -6.19 8.80 17.77
CA HIS A 47 -5.41 10.05 17.87
C HIS A 47 -3.92 9.84 18.08
N GLU A 48 -3.49 8.61 18.38
CA GLU A 48 -2.09 8.26 18.59
C GLU A 48 -1.75 7.00 17.78
N VAL A 49 -0.72 7.10 16.95
CA VAL A 49 -0.26 6.02 16.07
C VAL A 49 1.23 5.77 16.28
N VAL A 50 1.61 4.52 16.38
CA VAL A 50 3.00 4.08 16.36
C VAL A 50 3.34 3.56 14.96
N LEU A 51 4.40 4.07 14.35
CA LEU A 51 4.98 3.49 13.13
C LEU A 51 6.22 2.69 13.52
N SER A 52 6.30 1.44 13.07
CA SER A 52 7.44 0.56 13.29
C SER A 52 8.08 0.17 11.96
N SER A 53 9.39 0.43 11.82
CA SER A 53 10.16 0.10 10.63
C SER A 53 11.65 -0.04 10.89
N SER A 54 12.32 -0.89 10.09
CA SER A 54 13.77 -1.01 9.99
C SER A 54 14.34 -0.40 8.70
N TYR A 55 13.51 0.12 7.80
CA TYR A 55 13.91 0.48 6.42
C TYR A 55 13.66 1.96 6.10
N LEU A 56 14.63 2.62 5.45
CA LEU A 56 14.57 4.00 4.95
C LEU A 56 14.06 5.02 5.98
N GLU A 57 14.51 4.96 7.21
CA GLU A 57 14.11 5.83 8.32
C GLU A 57 14.18 7.32 7.97
N SER A 58 15.23 7.77 7.25
CA SER A 58 15.40 9.18 6.88
C SER A 58 14.25 9.75 6.06
N THR A 59 13.72 8.95 5.12
CA THR A 59 12.58 9.35 4.27
C THR A 59 11.28 9.47 5.09
N PHE A 60 11.05 8.54 6.02
CA PHE A 60 9.92 8.65 6.94
C PHE A 60 10.07 9.85 7.89
N ARG A 61 11.27 10.18 8.34
CA ARG A 61 11.51 11.37 9.18
C ARG A 61 11.13 12.66 8.45
N THR A 62 11.51 12.81 7.19
CA THR A 62 11.09 13.96 6.37
C THR A 62 9.57 14.03 6.28
N PHE A 63 8.90 12.93 5.93
CA PHE A 63 7.45 12.85 5.90
C PHE A 63 6.80 13.27 7.22
N LEU A 64 7.33 12.82 8.36
CA LEU A 64 6.78 13.14 9.68
C LEU A 64 7.01 14.60 10.08
N LEU A 65 8.11 15.22 9.65
CA LEU A 65 8.38 16.64 9.89
C LEU A 65 7.42 17.56 9.10
N GLU A 66 7.02 17.15 7.93
CA GLU A 66 6.09 17.89 7.07
C GLU A 66 4.62 17.67 7.46
N ARG A 67 4.34 16.58 8.17
CA ARG A 67 2.97 16.24 8.58
C ARG A 67 2.58 17.00 9.85
N HIS A 68 1.45 17.69 9.78
CA HIS A 68 0.83 18.35 10.91
C HIS A 68 -0.60 17.81 11.12
N GLY A 69 -1.03 17.71 12.37
CA GLY A 69 -2.41 17.32 12.73
C GLY A 69 -2.54 15.94 13.32
N ASP A 70 -3.78 15.49 13.39
CA ASP A 70 -4.22 14.23 13.99
C ASP A 70 -4.22 13.08 12.96
N PRO A 71 -3.88 11.85 13.35
CA PRO A 71 -3.29 11.43 14.63
C PRO A 71 -1.83 11.87 14.83
N THR A 72 -1.40 12.01 16.08
CA THR A 72 0.02 12.16 16.40
C THR A 72 0.76 10.85 16.15
N VAL A 73 1.98 10.94 15.64
CA VAL A 73 2.75 9.77 15.23
C VAL A 73 4.02 9.64 16.07
N THR A 74 4.19 8.47 16.70
CA THR A 74 5.43 8.05 17.35
C THR A 74 6.15 7.07 16.43
N TRP A 75 7.44 7.34 16.16
CA TRP A 75 8.29 6.46 15.36
C TRP A 75 9.12 5.54 16.24
N ILE A 76 9.15 4.25 15.90
CA ILE A 76 10.02 3.25 16.53
C ILE A 76 10.91 2.64 15.44
N THR A 77 12.23 2.75 15.64
CA THR A 77 13.22 2.12 14.77
C THR A 77 13.51 0.70 15.23
N GLU A 78 13.43 -0.25 14.31
CA GLU A 78 13.89 -1.62 14.53
C GLU A 78 15.37 -1.70 14.11
N ALA A 79 16.25 -2.12 15.00
CA ALA A 79 17.68 -2.29 14.69
C ALA A 79 17.92 -3.37 13.61
N GLU A 80 17.07 -4.39 13.61
CA GLU A 80 16.97 -5.46 12.61
C GLU A 80 15.49 -5.75 12.36
N PRO A 81 15.13 -6.31 11.18
CA PRO A 81 13.74 -6.67 10.90
C PRO A 81 13.19 -7.67 11.92
N LEU A 82 12.16 -7.29 12.65
CA LEU A 82 11.55 -8.11 13.71
C LEU A 82 10.37 -8.97 13.21
N GLY A 83 9.99 -8.84 11.94
CA GLY A 83 8.77 -9.46 11.41
C GLY A 83 7.50 -8.78 11.95
N THR A 84 6.34 -9.22 11.48
CA THR A 84 5.06 -8.58 11.81
C THR A 84 4.73 -8.65 13.31
N GLY A 85 4.88 -9.80 13.92
CA GLY A 85 4.63 -10.02 15.35
C GLY A 85 5.67 -9.33 16.24
N GLY A 86 6.94 -9.43 15.90
CA GLY A 86 8.02 -8.80 16.67
C GLY A 86 7.93 -7.28 16.68
N ALA A 87 7.57 -6.66 15.56
CA ALA A 87 7.31 -5.23 15.47
C ALA A 87 6.18 -4.79 16.42
N ILE A 88 5.08 -5.57 16.48
CA ILE A 88 3.96 -5.30 17.38
C ILE A 88 4.41 -5.42 18.85
N VAL A 89 5.12 -6.50 19.20
CA VAL A 89 5.62 -6.71 20.57
C VAL A 89 6.57 -5.57 20.98
N ASN A 90 7.41 -5.11 20.07
CA ASN A 90 8.31 -3.98 20.30
C ASN A 90 7.55 -2.66 20.52
N ALA A 91 6.38 -2.51 19.92
CA ALA A 91 5.53 -1.31 20.04
C ALA A 91 4.69 -1.29 21.34
N LEU A 92 4.52 -2.42 22.04
CA LEU A 92 3.65 -2.54 23.22
C LEU A 92 3.83 -1.44 24.28
N PRO A 93 5.05 -0.98 24.65
CA PRO A 93 5.20 0.08 25.64
C PRO A 93 4.48 1.39 25.31
N HIS A 94 4.13 1.62 24.03
CA HIS A 94 3.48 2.82 23.52
C HIS A 94 1.97 2.64 23.26
N LEU A 95 1.44 1.43 23.42
CA LEU A 95 0.06 1.06 23.06
C LEU A 95 -0.83 0.93 24.31
N ASP A 96 -2.14 0.96 24.10
CA ASP A 96 -3.17 0.71 25.12
C ASP A 96 -3.30 -0.80 25.43
N ASP A 97 -4.20 -1.16 26.37
CA ASP A 97 -4.51 -2.58 26.67
C ASP A 97 -5.20 -3.25 25.48
N THR A 98 -6.12 -2.56 24.82
CA THR A 98 -6.69 -2.95 23.50
C THR A 98 -6.22 -1.95 22.46
N PHE A 99 -5.69 -2.42 21.34
CA PHE A 99 -5.13 -1.57 20.29
C PHE A 99 -5.37 -2.13 18.89
N LEU A 100 -5.26 -1.25 17.90
CA LEU A 100 -5.33 -1.59 16.48
C LEU A 100 -3.93 -1.88 15.93
N VAL A 101 -3.88 -2.81 14.98
CA VAL A 101 -2.70 -3.09 14.14
C VAL A 101 -3.11 -3.02 12.69
N LEU A 102 -2.36 -2.30 11.87
CA LEU A 102 -2.59 -2.21 10.43
C LEU A 102 -1.29 -2.53 9.68
N ASN A 103 -1.43 -3.35 8.65
CA ASN A 103 -0.38 -3.46 7.64
C ASN A 103 -0.35 -2.18 6.81
N GLY A 104 0.78 -1.49 6.77
CA GLY A 104 0.94 -0.19 6.12
C GLY A 104 0.96 -0.24 4.58
N ASP A 105 0.50 -1.33 3.99
CA ASP A 105 0.41 -1.55 2.55
C ASP A 105 -0.99 -1.94 2.07
N ILE A 106 -1.98 -1.88 2.95
CA ILE A 106 -3.38 -2.22 2.66
C ILE A 106 -4.20 -0.93 2.47
N LEU A 107 -4.82 -0.82 1.31
CA LEU A 107 -5.82 0.20 1.03
C LEU A 107 -7.20 -0.36 1.36
N THR A 108 -7.92 0.29 2.28
CA THR A 108 -9.25 -0.15 2.73
C THR A 108 -10.07 1.02 3.25
N ASP A 109 -11.38 0.87 3.20
CA ASP A 109 -12.38 1.73 3.88
C ASP A 109 -13.12 0.95 4.99
N LEU A 110 -12.45 -0.01 5.61
CA LEU A 110 -12.96 -0.83 6.71
C LEU A 110 -13.44 0.03 7.87
N ASP A 111 -14.65 -0.21 8.39
CA ASP A 111 -15.13 0.44 9.61
C ASP A 111 -14.36 -0.07 10.84
N LEU A 112 -13.29 0.65 11.19
CA LEU A 112 -12.43 0.32 12.34
C LEU A 112 -13.19 0.46 13.67
N SER A 113 -14.14 1.39 13.74
CA SER A 113 -14.95 1.59 14.96
C SER A 113 -15.87 0.39 15.18
N ALA A 114 -16.53 -0.11 14.13
CA ALA A 114 -17.34 -1.33 14.21
C ALA A 114 -16.50 -2.56 14.55
N MET A 115 -15.28 -2.66 14.02
CA MET A 115 -14.37 -3.76 14.33
C MET A 115 -13.92 -3.75 15.79
N VAL A 116 -13.60 -2.59 16.36
CA VAL A 116 -13.26 -2.44 17.80
C VAL A 116 -14.46 -2.76 18.68
N ALA A 117 -15.68 -2.34 18.31
CA ALA A 117 -16.90 -2.69 19.05
C ALA A 117 -17.12 -4.21 19.02
N PHE A 118 -17.03 -4.83 17.84
CA PHE A 118 -17.13 -6.28 17.68
C PHE A 118 -16.14 -7.05 18.58
N HIS A 119 -14.88 -6.62 18.61
CA HIS A 119 -13.84 -7.20 19.46
C HIS A 119 -14.24 -7.20 20.93
N ARG A 120 -14.71 -6.07 21.45
CA ARG A 120 -15.16 -5.91 22.84
C ARG A 120 -16.39 -6.74 23.17
N ASP A 121 -17.39 -6.74 22.27
CA ASP A 121 -18.65 -7.46 22.45
C ASP A 121 -18.46 -8.98 22.53
N HIS A 122 -17.41 -9.49 21.87
CA HIS A 122 -17.06 -10.92 21.89
C HIS A 122 -16.05 -11.29 22.98
N GLY A 123 -15.53 -10.32 23.74
CA GLY A 123 -14.44 -10.56 24.70
C GLY A 123 -13.23 -11.23 24.01
N ALA A 124 -12.90 -10.74 22.82
CA ALA A 124 -11.86 -11.34 22.00
C ALA A 124 -10.46 -11.04 22.55
N ALA A 125 -9.55 -12.00 22.50
CA ALA A 125 -8.12 -11.77 22.68
C ALA A 125 -7.47 -11.20 21.41
N ALA A 126 -8.01 -11.60 20.26
CA ALA A 126 -7.62 -11.10 18.96
C ALA A 126 -8.82 -11.10 18.00
N THR A 127 -8.95 -10.05 17.19
CA THR A 127 -9.89 -9.97 16.07
C THR A 127 -9.11 -9.70 14.79
N ILE A 128 -9.34 -10.51 13.77
CA ILE A 128 -8.70 -10.42 12.45
C ILE A 128 -9.72 -9.90 11.46
N SER A 129 -9.44 -8.79 10.76
CA SER A 129 -10.28 -8.38 9.63
C SER A 129 -10.18 -9.40 8.51
N LEU A 130 -11.32 -9.75 7.91
CA LEU A 130 -11.41 -10.71 6.82
C LEU A 130 -11.98 -10.05 5.56
N ALA A 131 -11.41 -10.40 4.42
CA ALA A 131 -11.92 -10.07 3.10
C ALA A 131 -12.14 -11.35 2.29
N ARG A 132 -13.21 -11.40 1.50
CA ARG A 132 -13.49 -12.55 0.64
C ARG A 132 -12.78 -12.40 -0.70
N VAL A 133 -12.08 -13.44 -1.12
CA VAL A 133 -11.39 -13.51 -2.42
C VAL A 133 -11.68 -14.81 -3.15
N ASP A 134 -11.55 -14.77 -4.49
CA ASP A 134 -11.71 -15.95 -5.33
C ASP A 134 -10.48 -16.88 -5.30
N ASP A 135 -9.32 -16.33 -4.97
CA ASP A 135 -8.05 -17.06 -4.88
C ASP A 135 -7.23 -16.61 -3.66
N ALA A 136 -7.17 -17.46 -2.65
CA ALA A 136 -6.48 -17.20 -1.39
C ALA A 136 -4.98 -17.52 -1.42
N ARG A 137 -4.41 -18.07 -2.50
CA ARG A 137 -2.98 -18.46 -2.57
C ARG A 137 -1.98 -17.39 -2.15
N PRO A 138 -2.16 -16.09 -2.48
CA PRO A 138 -1.22 -15.06 -2.06
C PRO A 138 -1.31 -14.68 -0.58
N TYR A 139 -2.34 -15.13 0.13
CA TYR A 139 -2.78 -14.62 1.42
C TYR A 139 -2.90 -15.72 2.48
N GLY A 140 -3.15 -15.32 3.72
CA GLY A 140 -3.52 -16.23 4.80
C GLY A 140 -5.01 -16.54 4.76
N LEU A 141 -5.37 -17.81 4.50
CA LEU A 141 -6.74 -18.31 4.56
C LEU A 141 -7.19 -18.50 6.01
N VAL A 142 -8.37 -17.99 6.36
CA VAL A 142 -8.92 -18.06 7.72
C VAL A 142 -10.25 -18.83 7.69
N ALA A 143 -10.31 -19.96 8.39
CA ALA A 143 -11.54 -20.72 8.54
C ALA A 143 -12.25 -20.28 9.84
N THR A 144 -13.54 -19.92 9.72
CA THR A 144 -14.34 -19.47 10.85
C THR A 144 -15.62 -20.31 11.02
N ARG A 145 -16.14 -20.36 12.25
CA ARG A 145 -17.50 -20.81 12.57
C ARG A 145 -18.10 -19.84 13.57
N ASP A 146 -19.27 -19.26 13.26
CA ASP A 146 -19.91 -18.23 14.08
C ASP A 146 -18.91 -17.11 14.45
N SER A 147 -18.17 -16.63 13.45
CA SER A 147 -17.07 -15.68 13.53
C SER A 147 -15.85 -16.14 14.35
N ARG A 148 -15.91 -17.26 15.10
CA ARG A 148 -14.76 -17.82 15.81
C ARG A 148 -13.76 -18.38 14.80
N VAL A 149 -12.48 -17.98 14.90
CA VAL A 149 -11.41 -18.53 14.06
C VAL A 149 -11.08 -19.94 14.57
N LEU A 150 -11.11 -20.90 13.63
CA LEU A 150 -10.80 -22.32 13.89
C LEU A 150 -9.42 -22.70 13.36
N GLU A 151 -9.03 -22.09 12.24
CA GLU A 151 -7.78 -22.40 11.56
C GLU A 151 -7.27 -21.14 10.84
N PHE A 152 -5.97 -20.95 10.89
CA PHE A 152 -5.25 -19.96 10.09
C PHE A 152 -4.22 -20.68 9.24
N ARG A 153 -4.34 -20.59 7.91
CA ARG A 153 -3.42 -21.26 6.97
C ARG A 153 -2.76 -20.24 6.08
N GLU A 154 -1.51 -19.96 6.35
CA GLU A 154 -0.71 -19.01 5.56
C GLU A 154 -0.38 -19.60 4.16
N LYS A 155 -0.81 -18.89 3.12
CA LYS A 155 -0.54 -19.17 1.70
C LYS A 155 -0.82 -20.61 1.29
N PRO A 156 -2.09 -20.99 1.12
CA PRO A 156 -2.45 -22.33 0.64
C PRO A 156 -1.81 -22.61 -0.75
N ALA A 157 -1.42 -23.86 -1.00
CA ALA A 157 -0.76 -24.24 -2.25
C ALA A 157 -1.70 -24.23 -3.46
N GLU A 158 -2.97 -24.58 -3.23
CA GLU A 158 -3.99 -24.70 -4.28
C GLU A 158 -4.88 -23.46 -4.34
N PRO A 159 -5.38 -23.08 -5.54
CA PRO A 159 -6.33 -21.99 -5.67
C PRO A 159 -7.64 -22.39 -4.98
N VAL A 160 -8.01 -21.63 -3.97
CA VAL A 160 -9.25 -21.84 -3.21
C VAL A 160 -9.88 -20.50 -2.89
N PRO A 161 -11.19 -20.32 -3.14
CA PRO A 161 -11.91 -19.15 -2.67
C PRO A 161 -12.09 -19.22 -1.16
N GLY A 162 -12.08 -18.07 -0.51
CA GLY A 162 -12.30 -18.04 0.94
C GLY A 162 -12.08 -16.67 1.56
N ASP A 163 -12.24 -16.67 2.87
CA ASP A 163 -11.99 -15.47 3.67
C ASP A 163 -10.52 -15.43 4.04
N ILE A 164 -9.86 -14.32 3.71
CA ILE A 164 -8.43 -14.13 3.94
C ILE A 164 -8.16 -13.13 5.04
N ASN A 165 -7.00 -13.23 5.65
CA ASN A 165 -6.45 -12.20 6.51
C ASN A 165 -6.28 -10.90 5.72
N ALA A 166 -7.05 -9.86 6.08
CA ALA A 166 -7.07 -8.58 5.41
C ALA A 166 -6.04 -7.57 5.97
N GLY A 167 -5.21 -7.99 6.94
CA GLY A 167 -4.08 -7.19 7.42
C GLY A 167 -4.43 -6.06 8.38
N THR A 168 -5.62 -6.08 8.98
CA THR A 168 -6.02 -5.20 10.08
C THR A 168 -6.46 -6.06 11.27
N TYR A 169 -6.00 -5.71 12.48
CA TYR A 169 -6.28 -6.48 13.67
C TYR A 169 -6.69 -5.57 14.83
N VAL A 170 -7.50 -6.11 15.76
CA VAL A 170 -7.66 -5.58 17.11
C VAL A 170 -7.08 -6.63 18.05
N LEU A 171 -6.17 -6.24 18.91
CA LEU A 171 -5.49 -7.14 19.86
C LEU A 171 -5.60 -6.60 21.28
N ASP A 172 -5.79 -7.50 22.21
CA ASP A 172 -5.54 -7.21 23.60
C ASP A 172 -4.06 -7.46 23.95
N ARG A 173 -3.46 -6.56 24.70
CA ARG A 173 -2.07 -6.65 25.15
C ARG A 173 -1.76 -8.00 25.82
N GLU A 174 -2.71 -8.54 26.57
CA GLU A 174 -2.57 -9.82 27.27
C GLU A 174 -2.39 -10.99 26.31
N SER A 175 -2.95 -10.92 25.10
CA SER A 175 -2.78 -11.95 24.07
C SER A 175 -1.33 -12.08 23.59
N LEU A 176 -0.51 -11.08 23.85
CA LEU A 176 0.91 -11.05 23.53
C LEU A 176 1.82 -11.30 24.76
N ALA A 177 1.22 -11.61 25.92
CA ALA A 177 1.99 -11.97 27.12
C ALA A 177 2.83 -13.23 26.84
N GLY A 178 4.11 -13.17 27.16
CA GLY A 178 5.06 -14.28 26.91
C GLY A 178 5.88 -14.14 25.64
N TRP A 179 5.56 -13.19 24.75
CA TRP A 179 6.42 -12.84 23.63
C TRP A 179 7.42 -11.76 24.04
N GLU A 180 8.71 -12.02 23.81
CA GLU A 180 9.78 -11.11 24.22
C GLU A 180 10.10 -10.10 23.10
N PRO A 181 10.32 -8.80 23.44
CA PRO A 181 10.75 -7.82 22.44
C PRO A 181 12.13 -8.15 21.85
N GLY A 182 12.39 -7.64 20.64
CA GLY A 182 13.66 -7.83 19.95
C GLY A 182 13.84 -9.18 19.24
N ARG A 183 12.79 -10.01 19.19
CA ARG A 183 12.82 -11.28 18.46
C ARG A 183 12.09 -11.15 17.12
N MET A 184 12.58 -11.83 16.10
CA MET A 184 11.86 -11.98 14.82
C MET A 184 10.69 -12.95 15.04
N ILE A 185 9.46 -12.44 14.90
CA ILE A 185 8.22 -13.17 15.14
C ILE A 185 7.23 -12.81 14.03
N SER A 186 6.56 -13.81 13.44
CA SER A 186 5.43 -13.59 12.53
C SER A 186 4.11 -13.69 13.28
N ILE A 187 3.25 -12.68 13.14
CA ILE A 187 1.91 -12.73 13.72
C ILE A 187 1.07 -13.84 13.09
N GLU A 188 1.25 -14.06 11.77
CA GLU A 188 0.48 -15.00 10.97
C GLU A 188 0.91 -16.47 11.18
N ARG A 189 2.20 -16.70 11.43
CA ARG A 189 2.76 -18.06 11.52
C ARG A 189 2.97 -18.54 12.94
N GLU A 190 3.05 -17.62 13.89
CA GLU A 190 3.39 -17.94 15.27
C GLU A 190 2.31 -17.48 16.26
N ILE A 191 1.96 -16.17 16.25
CA ILE A 191 1.04 -15.62 17.27
C ILE A 191 -0.38 -16.12 17.07
N PHE A 192 -0.98 -15.95 15.88
CA PHE A 192 -2.35 -16.41 15.64
C PHE A 192 -2.51 -17.92 15.80
N PRO A 193 -1.66 -18.77 15.20
CA PRO A 193 -1.72 -20.20 15.47
C PRO A 193 -1.60 -20.55 16.95
N GLY A 194 -0.66 -19.96 17.68
CA GLY A 194 -0.49 -20.19 19.10
C GLY A 194 -1.71 -19.78 19.95
N LEU A 195 -2.35 -18.65 19.63
CA LEU A 195 -3.59 -18.23 20.27
C LEU A 195 -4.74 -19.22 20.00
N ILE A 196 -4.89 -19.68 18.75
CA ILE A 196 -5.93 -20.65 18.39
C ILE A 196 -5.70 -21.98 19.12
N GLU A 197 -4.47 -22.50 19.11
CA GLU A 197 -4.09 -23.77 19.77
C GLU A 197 -4.29 -23.70 21.28
N SER A 198 -4.03 -22.55 21.90
CA SER A 198 -4.28 -22.35 23.35
C SER A 198 -5.76 -22.23 23.72
N GLY A 199 -6.67 -22.18 22.72
CA GLY A 199 -8.08 -21.96 22.91
C GLY A 199 -8.47 -20.51 23.22
N ALA A 200 -7.55 -19.55 23.05
CA ALA A 200 -7.86 -18.12 23.21
C ALA A 200 -8.99 -17.67 22.29
N PRO A 201 -9.80 -16.66 22.68
CA PRO A 201 -10.92 -16.16 21.88
C PRO A 201 -10.45 -15.33 20.69
N VAL A 202 -10.11 -15.99 19.56
CA VAL A 202 -9.75 -15.36 18.29
C VAL A 202 -10.96 -15.33 17.38
N TYR A 203 -11.31 -14.15 16.87
CA TYR A 203 -12.47 -13.94 15.99
C TYR A 203 -12.07 -13.32 14.65
N GLY A 204 -12.85 -13.64 13.61
CA GLY A 204 -12.79 -13.02 12.31
C GLY A 204 -13.89 -11.98 12.15
N PHE A 205 -13.54 -10.79 11.74
CA PHE A 205 -14.47 -9.71 11.36
C PHE A 205 -14.56 -9.63 9.84
N LEU A 206 -15.55 -10.32 9.27
CA LEU A 206 -15.82 -10.29 7.83
C LEU A 206 -16.50 -8.98 7.44
N SER A 207 -15.98 -8.29 6.44
CA SER A 207 -16.51 -7.04 5.91
C SER A 207 -16.54 -7.04 4.39
N ASP A 208 -17.53 -6.36 3.81
CA ASP A 208 -17.62 -6.06 2.38
C ASP A 208 -16.92 -4.74 2.02
N ALA A 209 -16.14 -4.17 2.94
CA ALA A 209 -15.33 -2.98 2.70
C ALA A 209 -14.36 -3.19 1.53
N TYR A 210 -14.06 -2.10 0.82
CA TYR A 210 -13.00 -2.15 -0.17
C TYR A 210 -11.70 -2.60 0.46
N TRP A 211 -10.99 -3.51 -0.22
CA TRP A 211 -9.72 -4.04 0.23
C TRP A 211 -8.78 -4.30 -0.95
N MET A 212 -7.56 -3.78 -0.85
CA MET A 212 -6.50 -4.08 -1.79
C MET A 212 -5.11 -3.99 -1.15
N ASP A 213 -4.30 -5.02 -1.33
CA ASP A 213 -2.88 -4.96 -1.01
C ASP A 213 -2.12 -4.27 -2.17
N LEU A 214 -1.39 -3.20 -1.89
CA LEU A 214 -0.61 -2.47 -2.88
C LEU A 214 0.74 -3.15 -3.17
N GLY A 215 0.74 -4.47 -3.32
CA GLY A 215 1.95 -5.29 -3.37
C GLY A 215 2.67 -5.34 -4.72
N THR A 216 2.01 -4.98 -5.82
CA THR A 216 2.59 -5.02 -7.19
C THR A 216 2.22 -3.78 -7.99
N PRO A 217 2.97 -3.44 -9.06
CA PRO A 217 2.65 -2.30 -9.91
C PRO A 217 1.24 -2.37 -10.51
N GLU A 218 0.77 -3.55 -10.87
CA GLU A 218 -0.56 -3.75 -11.45
C GLU A 218 -1.65 -3.41 -10.41
N LYS A 219 -1.49 -3.86 -9.16
CA LYS A 219 -2.40 -3.52 -8.07
C LYS A 219 -2.32 -2.05 -7.67
N TYR A 220 -1.11 -1.48 -7.70
CA TYR A 220 -0.91 -0.06 -7.48
C TYR A 220 -1.65 0.78 -8.54
N LEU A 221 -1.53 0.42 -9.82
CA LEU A 221 -2.26 1.06 -10.92
C LEU A 221 -3.77 0.88 -10.75
N GLN A 222 -4.22 -0.35 -10.47
CA GLN A 222 -5.63 -0.66 -10.26
C GLN A 222 -6.24 0.12 -9.08
N ALA A 223 -5.50 0.33 -7.99
CA ALA A 223 -5.96 1.13 -6.86
C ALA A 223 -6.30 2.58 -7.26
N HIS A 224 -5.49 3.19 -8.15
CA HIS A 224 -5.81 4.51 -8.68
C HIS A 224 -7.10 4.50 -9.52
N PHE A 225 -7.29 3.48 -10.36
CA PHE A 225 -8.50 3.33 -11.17
C PHE A 225 -9.73 3.13 -10.30
N ASP A 226 -9.64 2.30 -9.27
CA ASP A 226 -10.73 2.05 -8.34
C ASP A 226 -11.13 3.31 -7.57
N ILE A 227 -10.15 4.16 -7.21
CA ILE A 227 -10.42 5.46 -6.59
C ILE A 227 -11.11 6.40 -7.59
N LEU A 228 -10.64 6.48 -8.85
CA LEU A 228 -11.27 7.29 -9.89
C LEU A 228 -12.69 6.82 -10.23
N GLU A 229 -12.97 5.54 -10.09
CA GLU A 229 -14.32 4.95 -10.24
C GLU A 229 -15.20 5.16 -8.99
N GLY A 230 -14.64 5.66 -7.90
CA GLY A 230 -15.37 5.92 -6.65
C GLY A 230 -15.72 4.66 -5.87
N LYS A 231 -14.93 3.59 -6.01
CA LYS A 231 -15.13 2.33 -5.28
C LYS A 231 -14.78 2.44 -3.79
N LEU A 232 -13.90 3.38 -3.42
CA LEU A 232 -13.58 3.65 -2.02
C LEU A 232 -14.55 4.68 -1.45
N LEU A 233 -15.11 4.38 -0.28
CA LEU A 233 -15.95 5.32 0.44
C LEU A 233 -15.14 6.56 0.87
N GLY A 234 -15.79 7.72 0.82
CA GLY A 234 -15.17 8.99 1.24
C GLY A 234 -14.20 9.62 0.24
N LEU A 235 -13.74 8.89 -0.80
CA LEU A 235 -12.84 9.42 -1.81
C LEU A 235 -13.57 9.71 -3.12
N ARG A 236 -13.45 10.95 -3.59
CA ARG A 236 -14.03 11.39 -4.86
C ARG A 236 -13.02 12.25 -5.62
N TYR A 237 -12.67 11.82 -6.82
CA TYR A 237 -11.77 12.53 -7.72
C TYR A 237 -12.37 12.61 -9.12
N PRO A 238 -12.07 13.68 -9.89
CA PRO A 238 -12.43 13.73 -11.31
C PRO A 238 -11.66 12.63 -12.07
N SER A 239 -12.20 12.21 -13.21
CA SER A 239 -11.53 11.24 -14.09
C SER A 239 -11.53 11.80 -15.52
N PRO A 240 -10.36 12.08 -16.13
CA PRO A 240 -9.00 11.96 -15.56
C PRO A 240 -8.75 12.91 -14.38
N TYR A 241 -7.85 12.51 -13.47
CA TYR A 241 -7.37 13.39 -12.41
C TYR A 241 -6.14 14.16 -12.88
N ARG A 242 -6.15 15.45 -12.68
CA ARG A 242 -5.02 16.35 -12.95
C ARG A 242 -4.77 17.18 -11.72
N ASP A 243 -3.52 17.24 -11.27
CA ASP A 243 -3.11 18.25 -10.31
C ASP A 243 -3.27 19.66 -10.91
N ASP A 244 -3.58 20.66 -10.09
CA ASP A 244 -3.81 22.03 -10.55
C ASP A 244 -2.56 22.66 -11.19
N THR A 245 -1.37 22.12 -10.89
CA THR A 245 -0.08 22.56 -11.44
C THR A 245 0.32 21.81 -12.71
N ALA A 246 -0.44 20.78 -13.12
CA ALA A 246 -0.15 20.03 -14.33
C ALA A 246 -0.45 20.86 -15.60
N ASP A 247 0.55 20.94 -16.49
CA ASP A 247 0.46 21.63 -17.77
C ASP A 247 0.21 20.62 -18.90
N VAL A 248 -0.98 20.65 -19.46
CA VAL A 248 -1.40 19.72 -20.53
C VAL A 248 -1.77 20.52 -21.77
N ASP A 249 -1.03 20.28 -22.87
CA ASP A 249 -1.29 20.92 -24.14
C ASP A 249 -2.72 20.62 -24.62
N LEU A 250 -3.35 21.59 -25.28
CA LEU A 250 -4.73 21.49 -25.78
C LEU A 250 -4.91 20.39 -26.85
N GLN A 251 -3.83 20.00 -27.53
CA GLN A 251 -3.83 18.93 -28.54
C GLN A 251 -3.46 17.56 -27.95
N ALA A 252 -3.15 17.50 -26.63
CA ALA A 252 -2.88 16.23 -25.96
C ALA A 252 -4.19 15.47 -25.69
N HIS A 253 -4.12 14.16 -25.71
CA HIS A 253 -5.22 13.27 -25.38
C HIS A 253 -4.99 12.59 -24.03
N LEU A 254 -5.93 12.76 -23.10
CA LEU A 254 -5.95 12.05 -21.83
C LEU A 254 -7.11 11.07 -21.81
N GLY A 255 -6.82 9.80 -21.57
CA GLY A 255 -7.81 8.77 -21.35
C GLY A 255 -8.55 8.93 -20.01
N ARG A 256 -9.46 8.01 -19.74
CA ARG A 256 -10.32 8.07 -18.56
C ARG A 256 -9.56 7.81 -17.26
N TRP A 257 -8.73 6.79 -17.23
CA TRP A 257 -8.02 6.37 -16.00
C TRP A 257 -6.58 6.91 -15.97
N VAL A 258 -6.47 8.22 -15.97
CA VAL A 258 -5.20 8.93 -15.91
C VAL A 258 -5.10 9.73 -14.63
N VAL A 259 -3.94 9.63 -13.98
CA VAL A 259 -3.57 10.44 -12.82
C VAL A 259 -2.31 11.22 -13.16
N LEU A 260 -2.39 12.55 -13.16
CA LEU A 260 -1.27 13.46 -13.36
C LEU A 260 -0.90 14.14 -12.05
N GLY A 261 0.36 13.98 -11.63
CA GLY A 261 0.94 14.58 -10.44
C GLY A 261 1.28 16.06 -10.58
N GLU A 262 1.78 16.63 -9.50
CA GLU A 262 2.24 18.01 -9.42
C GLU A 262 3.29 18.30 -10.51
N GLY A 263 3.13 19.42 -11.26
CA GLY A 263 4.08 19.87 -12.27
C GLY A 263 4.27 18.92 -13.46
N VAL A 264 3.39 17.94 -13.66
CA VAL A 264 3.43 17.09 -14.87
C VAL A 264 3.19 17.92 -16.12
N THR A 265 4.02 17.70 -17.15
CA THR A 265 3.87 18.36 -18.46
C THR A 265 3.54 17.33 -19.52
N VAL A 266 2.48 17.58 -20.32
CA VAL A 266 2.09 16.74 -21.46
C VAL A 266 2.08 17.57 -22.74
N GLY A 267 2.99 17.25 -23.66
CA GLY A 267 3.21 18.01 -24.90
C GLY A 267 2.14 17.81 -25.96
N PRO A 268 2.18 18.63 -27.04
CA PRO A 268 1.17 18.58 -28.12
C PRO A 268 1.13 17.21 -28.82
N ASN A 269 -0.08 16.77 -29.14
CA ASN A 269 -0.38 15.48 -29.75
C ASN A 269 0.13 14.26 -28.95
N ALA A 270 0.51 14.42 -27.68
CA ALA A 270 0.82 13.30 -26.83
C ALA A 270 -0.47 12.58 -26.37
N GLU A 271 -0.35 11.29 -26.11
CA GLU A 271 -1.45 10.43 -25.63
C GLU A 271 -1.05 9.79 -24.31
N VAL A 272 -1.89 9.95 -23.28
CA VAL A 272 -1.73 9.28 -21.99
C VAL A 272 -3.02 8.57 -21.65
N ASP A 273 -2.97 7.26 -21.46
CA ASP A 273 -4.14 6.45 -21.11
C ASP A 273 -3.78 5.37 -20.09
N ASP A 274 -4.73 5.03 -19.21
CA ASP A 274 -4.61 4.01 -18.18
C ASP A 274 -3.29 4.09 -17.39
N SER A 275 -2.86 5.30 -17.03
CA SER A 275 -1.51 5.55 -16.52
C SER A 275 -1.47 6.50 -15.35
N VAL A 276 -0.46 6.32 -14.49
CA VAL A 276 -0.17 7.17 -13.35
C VAL A 276 1.20 7.83 -13.54
N LEU A 277 1.21 9.16 -13.59
CA LEU A 277 2.39 9.99 -13.73
C LEU A 277 2.62 10.76 -12.42
N HIS A 278 3.71 10.46 -11.72
CA HIS A 278 4.08 11.16 -10.49
C HIS A 278 4.53 12.59 -10.78
N ALA A 279 4.83 13.36 -9.74
CA ALA A 279 5.24 14.75 -9.87
C ALA A 279 6.45 14.93 -10.79
N GLY A 280 6.47 16.04 -11.54
CA GLY A 280 7.57 16.45 -12.42
C GLY A 280 7.73 15.64 -13.71
N VAL A 281 6.87 14.65 -13.98
CA VAL A 281 6.95 13.87 -15.22
C VAL A 281 6.72 14.75 -16.45
N THR A 282 7.58 14.56 -17.46
CA THR A 282 7.45 15.24 -18.77
C THR A 282 7.18 14.22 -19.87
N VAL A 283 6.09 14.42 -20.62
CA VAL A 283 5.72 13.65 -21.80
C VAL A 283 5.91 14.52 -23.03
N GLY A 284 6.87 14.15 -23.89
CA GLY A 284 7.26 14.92 -25.07
C GLY A 284 6.18 14.94 -26.16
N PRO A 285 6.31 15.86 -27.15
CA PRO A 285 5.35 15.98 -28.25
C PRO A 285 5.14 14.67 -29.00
N GLY A 286 3.89 14.28 -29.22
CA GLY A 286 3.53 13.06 -29.94
C GLY A 286 3.91 11.75 -29.25
N ALA A 287 4.36 11.78 -28.01
CA ALA A 287 4.68 10.57 -27.25
C ALA A 287 3.40 9.88 -26.76
N ARG A 288 3.50 8.58 -26.51
CA ARG A 288 2.38 7.75 -26.03
C ARG A 288 2.76 7.03 -24.74
N VAL A 289 1.92 7.14 -23.71
CA VAL A 289 2.10 6.47 -22.42
C VAL A 289 0.82 5.71 -22.08
N LEU A 290 0.89 4.39 -22.11
CA LEU A 290 -0.26 3.49 -22.00
C LEU A 290 -0.05 2.45 -20.92
N GLY A 291 -1.00 2.28 -19.99
CA GLY A 291 -0.99 1.24 -18.97
C GLY A 291 0.26 1.27 -18.07
N SER A 292 0.81 2.43 -17.79
CA SER A 292 2.16 2.57 -17.22
C SER A 292 2.17 3.40 -15.94
N VAL A 293 3.21 3.17 -15.11
CA VAL A 293 3.51 4.00 -13.93
C VAL A 293 4.85 4.68 -14.14
N LEU A 294 4.84 6.02 -14.14
CA LEU A 294 6.03 6.83 -14.24
C LEU A 294 6.31 7.54 -12.92
N GLY A 295 7.46 7.21 -12.31
CA GLY A 295 7.96 7.81 -11.08
C GLY A 295 8.28 9.30 -11.23
N HIS A 296 8.71 9.93 -10.14
CA HIS A 296 9.04 11.35 -10.12
C HIS A 296 10.07 11.71 -11.20
N ASP A 297 9.90 12.89 -11.82
CA ASP A 297 10.84 13.48 -12.77
C ASP A 297 11.23 12.60 -13.98
N VAL A 298 10.40 11.61 -14.31
CA VAL A 298 10.59 10.82 -15.54
C VAL A 298 10.39 11.68 -16.76
N VAL A 299 11.27 11.52 -17.75
CA VAL A 299 11.16 12.23 -19.04
C VAL A 299 10.94 11.22 -20.17
N VAL A 300 9.81 11.36 -20.86
CA VAL A 300 9.51 10.61 -22.09
C VAL A 300 9.76 11.50 -23.29
N GLY A 301 10.70 11.12 -24.15
CA GLY A 301 11.10 11.86 -25.35
C GLY A 301 10.00 12.01 -26.39
N ALA A 302 10.22 12.89 -27.35
CA ALA A 302 9.25 13.14 -28.41
C ALA A 302 8.98 11.87 -29.25
N ARG A 303 7.72 11.59 -29.56
CA ARG A 303 7.25 10.42 -30.34
C ARG A 303 7.63 9.06 -29.77
N ALA A 304 8.13 9.01 -28.52
CA ALA A 304 8.39 7.75 -27.83
C ALA A 304 7.08 7.06 -27.43
N THR A 305 7.12 5.73 -27.33
CA THR A 305 6.00 4.92 -26.86
C THR A 305 6.41 4.11 -25.63
N VAL A 306 5.62 4.25 -24.55
CA VAL A 306 5.80 3.53 -23.29
C VAL A 306 4.51 2.77 -23.00
N THR A 307 4.57 1.44 -22.96
CA THR A 307 3.38 0.59 -22.74
C THR A 307 3.65 -0.42 -21.62
N GLY A 308 2.67 -0.61 -20.71
CA GLY A 308 2.72 -1.64 -19.66
C GLY A 308 3.96 -1.57 -18.75
N SER A 309 4.60 -0.40 -18.64
CA SER A 309 5.93 -0.25 -18.09
C SER A 309 5.94 0.50 -16.76
N VAL A 310 6.98 0.26 -15.98
CA VAL A 310 7.22 0.96 -14.70
C VAL A 310 8.59 1.62 -14.76
N LEU A 311 8.61 2.95 -14.70
CA LEU A 311 9.81 3.76 -14.73
C LEU A 311 10.02 4.44 -13.38
N ALA A 312 11.19 4.25 -12.76
CA ALA A 312 11.52 4.88 -11.49
C ALA A 312 11.97 6.34 -11.67
N GLU A 313 12.18 7.00 -10.55
CA GLU A 313 12.55 8.41 -10.44
C GLU A 313 13.69 8.80 -11.38
N GLY A 314 13.50 9.89 -12.14
CA GLY A 314 14.50 10.46 -13.04
C GLY A 314 14.87 9.58 -14.24
N ALA A 315 14.16 8.48 -14.48
CA ALA A 315 14.39 7.67 -15.67
C ALA A 315 14.03 8.47 -16.94
N ARG A 316 14.71 8.16 -18.07
CA ARG A 316 14.51 8.85 -19.34
C ARG A 316 14.25 7.85 -20.45
N VAL A 317 13.38 8.23 -21.35
CA VAL A 317 13.10 7.52 -22.60
C VAL A 317 13.51 8.43 -23.75
N ASP A 318 14.39 7.95 -24.64
CA ASP A 318 14.86 8.72 -25.78
C ASP A 318 13.73 9.01 -26.79
N ASP A 319 13.94 10.04 -27.62
CA ASP A 319 13.03 10.33 -28.73
C ASP A 319 12.88 9.11 -29.66
N ASP A 320 11.67 8.89 -30.16
CA ASP A 320 11.32 7.78 -31.06
C ASP A 320 11.57 6.36 -30.48
N ALA A 321 11.83 6.23 -29.18
CA ALA A 321 12.05 4.92 -28.54
C ALA A 321 10.72 4.21 -28.27
N GLU A 322 10.73 2.87 -28.33
CA GLU A 322 9.60 2.01 -27.96
C GLU A 322 9.97 1.14 -26.77
N ILE A 323 9.21 1.23 -25.69
CA ILE A 323 9.39 0.43 -24.47
C ILE A 323 8.06 -0.26 -24.16
N ALA A 324 8.10 -1.57 -23.94
CA ALA A 324 6.93 -2.34 -23.55
C ALA A 324 7.29 -3.32 -22.44
N ASP A 325 6.39 -3.44 -21.44
CA ASP A 325 6.47 -4.38 -20.33
C ASP A 325 7.84 -4.32 -19.59
N ALA A 326 8.41 -3.11 -19.52
CA ALA A 326 9.74 -2.87 -18.97
C ALA A 326 9.69 -2.32 -17.54
N ARG A 327 10.75 -2.60 -16.78
CA ARG A 327 11.04 -2.00 -15.48
C ARG A 327 12.36 -1.23 -15.58
N VAL A 328 12.28 0.10 -15.52
CA VAL A 328 13.44 0.98 -15.70
C VAL A 328 13.82 1.59 -14.36
N SER A 329 15.02 1.27 -13.87
CA SER A 329 15.55 1.78 -12.60
C SER A 329 15.81 3.29 -12.61
N ALA A 330 15.93 3.87 -11.42
CA ALA A 330 16.11 5.31 -11.22
C ALA A 330 17.31 5.86 -12.00
N GLY A 331 17.11 7.02 -12.65
CA GLY A 331 18.14 7.73 -13.41
C GLY A 331 18.63 7.02 -14.68
N ARG A 332 18.05 5.88 -15.07
CA ARG A 332 18.45 5.15 -16.27
C ARG A 332 17.83 5.77 -17.53
N VAL A 333 18.54 5.58 -18.65
CA VAL A 333 18.06 5.97 -19.98
C VAL A 333 17.67 4.70 -20.75
N ALA A 334 16.43 4.68 -21.22
CA ALA A 334 15.92 3.63 -22.09
C ALA A 334 15.94 4.14 -23.54
N GLY A 335 16.83 3.58 -24.36
CA GLY A 335 17.03 3.96 -25.75
C GLY A 335 16.36 3.00 -26.73
N ARG A 336 16.75 3.08 -28.02
CA ARG A 336 16.19 2.28 -29.14
C ARG A 336 16.48 0.77 -29.04
N GLU A 337 17.30 0.31 -28.14
CA GLU A 337 17.48 -1.11 -27.87
C GLU A 337 16.36 -1.62 -26.95
N ARG A 338 15.63 -2.66 -27.39
CA ARG A 338 14.57 -3.29 -26.58
C ARG A 338 15.16 -3.75 -25.24
N LEU A 339 14.88 -3.02 -24.17
CA LEU A 339 15.12 -3.47 -22.83
C LEU A 339 14.07 -4.53 -22.47
N THR A 340 14.28 -5.77 -22.87
CA THR A 340 13.59 -6.93 -22.32
C THR A 340 14.38 -7.45 -21.14
N GLU A 341 14.41 -6.74 -20.05
CA GLU A 341 14.78 -7.37 -18.77
C GLU A 341 13.56 -8.15 -18.28
N ARG A 342 13.61 -9.47 -18.45
CA ARG A 342 12.63 -10.37 -17.84
C ARG A 342 12.68 -10.20 -16.32
N PRO A 343 11.52 -10.23 -15.63
CA PRO A 343 11.51 -10.25 -14.18
C PRO A 343 12.24 -11.48 -13.66
N LEU A 344 13.13 -11.26 -12.66
CA LEU A 344 13.73 -12.31 -11.85
C LEU A 344 12.69 -12.92 -10.91
#